data_f9aa50df6c835b81ba2bde6833341572
#
_entry.id   f9aa50df6c835b81ba2bde6833341572
#
_cell.length_a   1.000
_cell.length_b   1.000
_cell.length_c   1.000
_cell.angle_alpha   90.00
_cell.angle_beta   90.00
_cell.angle_gamma   90.00
#
_symmetry.space_group_name_H-M   'P 1'
#
loop_
_entity.id
_entity.type
_entity.pdbx_description
1 polymer ?
#
loop_
_entity_poly.entity_id
_entity_poly.type
_entity_poly.pdbx_seq_one_letter_code
_entity_poly.pdbx_strand_id
1 'polypeptide(L)'
;MYELFFRKFNEKISLTEEEETLVKQYLTPKKLRKKQYLLQEGDICKSIAFVEKGALRAYSVDEKGNEHIIQFGLEGWLISDLYSFLSNEPATYNIDAIEDAELVLISKSAHEELLRKLPKYETFTRLNITGAYLAMQKRLTSIISSTLEERYMGFINLYPNIVQRVPQHMIASYMGLTPETLSRVRQKMIRK
;
A
#
# COMPACT_ATOMS: atom_id res chain seq x y z
N MET A 1 11.47 16.00 4.69
CA MET A 1 10.51 14.95 5.04
C MET A 1 9.12 15.50 4.79
N TYR A 2 8.18 14.74 4.32
CA TYR A 2 6.82 15.12 3.84
C TYR A 2 6.74 15.71 2.42
N GLU A 3 7.81 15.78 1.67
CA GLU A 3 7.81 16.40 0.32
C GLU A 3 6.95 15.59 -0.66
N LEU A 4 7.11 14.26 -0.67
CA LEU A 4 6.31 13.40 -1.53
C LEU A 4 4.84 13.38 -1.10
N PHE A 5 4.57 13.38 0.21
CA PHE A 5 3.22 13.44 0.75
C PHE A 5 2.46 14.68 0.23
N PHE A 6 3.03 15.88 0.42
CA PHE A 6 2.38 17.11 -0.03
C PHE A 6 2.31 17.21 -1.55
N ARG A 7 3.33 16.74 -2.27
CA ARG A 7 3.27 16.66 -3.73
C ARG A 7 2.10 15.78 -4.19
N LYS A 8 1.95 14.57 -3.60
CA LYS A 8 0.84 13.65 -3.93
C LYS A 8 -0.52 14.17 -3.48
N PHE A 9 -0.57 14.92 -2.40
CA PHE A 9 -1.78 15.62 -1.98
C PHE A 9 -2.16 16.68 -3.01
N ASN A 10 -1.22 17.55 -3.40
CA ASN A 10 -1.42 18.66 -4.33
C ASN A 10 -1.68 18.20 -5.78
N GLU A 11 -1.23 16.99 -6.19
CA GLU A 11 -1.63 16.37 -7.45
C GLU A 11 -3.14 16.10 -7.52
N LYS A 12 -3.80 15.89 -6.38
CA LYS A 12 -5.24 15.60 -6.29
C LYS A 12 -6.06 16.83 -5.95
N ILE A 13 -5.58 17.64 -5.01
CA ILE A 13 -6.26 18.85 -4.53
C ILE A 13 -5.23 19.80 -3.92
N SER A 14 -5.14 21.02 -4.45
CA SER A 14 -4.16 22.02 -4.01
C SER A 14 -4.47 22.55 -2.62
N LEU A 15 -3.46 22.55 -1.74
CA LEU A 15 -3.49 23.19 -0.43
C LEU A 15 -2.90 24.60 -0.50
N THR A 16 -3.39 25.49 0.38
CA THR A 16 -2.68 26.75 0.69
C THR A 16 -1.53 26.47 1.66
N GLU A 17 -0.64 27.44 1.87
CA GLU A 17 0.47 27.32 2.83
C GLU A 17 -0.03 27.14 4.27
N GLU A 18 -1.13 27.80 4.65
CA GLU A 18 -1.75 27.64 5.96
C GLU A 18 -2.35 26.23 6.11
N GLU A 19 -3.00 25.72 5.05
CA GLU A 19 -3.56 24.36 5.06
C GLU A 19 -2.46 23.29 5.14
N GLU A 20 -1.36 23.46 4.40
CA GLU A 20 -0.19 22.56 4.52
C GLU A 20 0.40 22.59 5.92
N THR A 21 0.53 23.79 6.52
CA THR A 21 1.01 23.96 7.89
C THR A 21 0.08 23.28 8.89
N LEU A 22 -1.23 23.40 8.71
CA LEU A 22 -2.22 22.70 9.52
C LEU A 22 -2.07 21.19 9.40
N VAL A 23 -2.07 20.64 8.18
CA VAL A 23 -1.92 19.18 7.96
C VAL A 23 -0.64 18.66 8.60
N LYS A 24 0.47 19.38 8.44
CA LYS A 24 1.79 18.99 8.95
C LYS A 24 1.82 18.77 10.47
N GLN A 25 1.00 19.49 11.24
CA GLN A 25 0.90 19.33 12.69
C GLN A 25 0.35 17.95 13.10
N TYR A 26 -0.37 17.27 12.21
CA TYR A 26 -0.99 15.96 12.43
C TYR A 26 -0.18 14.79 11.87
N LEU A 27 0.95 15.07 11.23
CA LEU A 27 1.80 14.07 10.62
C LEU A 27 2.93 13.66 11.58
N THR A 28 3.15 12.36 11.71
CA THR A 28 4.25 11.81 12.51
C THR A 28 5.21 11.03 11.62
N PRO A 29 6.50 11.39 11.59
CA PRO A 29 7.49 10.65 10.81
C PRO A 29 7.83 9.33 11.50
N LYS A 30 8.03 8.26 10.70
CA LYS A 30 8.51 6.97 11.17
C LYS A 30 9.53 6.40 10.19
N LYS A 31 10.61 5.83 10.73
CA LYS A 31 11.56 5.05 9.94
C LYS A 31 11.44 3.59 10.32
N LEU A 32 11.49 2.73 9.31
CA LEU A 32 11.57 1.28 9.48
C LEU A 32 12.82 0.77 8.78
N ARG A 33 13.52 -0.13 9.44
CA ARG A 33 14.53 -0.96 8.78
C ARG A 33 13.85 -2.12 8.06
N LYS A 34 14.52 -2.65 7.07
CA LYS A 34 14.09 -3.88 6.39
C LYS A 34 13.67 -4.95 7.39
N LYS A 35 12.53 -5.60 7.14
CA LYS A 35 11.88 -6.63 7.99
C LYS A 35 11.31 -6.14 9.31
N GLN A 36 11.31 -4.83 9.61
CA GLN A 36 10.59 -4.32 10.77
C GLN A 36 9.10 -4.21 10.46
N TYR A 37 8.30 -4.57 11.46
CA TYR A 37 6.84 -4.47 11.38
C TYR A 37 6.36 -3.04 11.56
N LEU A 38 5.40 -2.66 10.73
CA LEU A 38 4.54 -1.50 10.94
C LEU A 38 3.30 -1.90 11.76
N LEU A 39 2.75 -3.09 11.47
CA LEU A 39 1.58 -3.69 12.09
C LEU A 39 1.75 -5.21 12.12
N GLN A 40 1.34 -5.85 13.22
CA GLN A 40 1.27 -7.30 13.30
C GLN A 40 -0.19 -7.74 13.37
N GLU A 41 -0.49 -8.89 12.81
CA GLU A 41 -1.80 -9.54 12.91
C GLU A 41 -2.18 -9.69 14.38
N GLY A 42 -3.42 -9.37 14.72
CA GLY A 42 -3.93 -9.35 16.10
C GLY A 42 -3.77 -8.01 16.82
N ASP A 43 -2.87 -7.12 16.37
CA ASP A 43 -2.76 -5.76 16.91
C ASP A 43 -3.85 -4.84 16.34
N ILE A 44 -4.15 -3.74 17.05
CA ILE A 44 -5.03 -2.68 16.54
C ILE A 44 -4.25 -1.74 15.62
N CYS A 45 -4.74 -1.53 14.39
CA CYS A 45 -4.16 -0.57 13.45
C CYS A 45 -4.48 0.87 13.89
N LYS A 46 -3.49 1.57 14.46
CA LYS A 46 -3.66 2.92 15.03
C LYS A 46 -3.38 4.05 14.06
N SER A 47 -2.85 3.76 12.88
CA SER A 47 -2.41 4.79 11.94
C SER A 47 -2.50 4.31 10.50
N ILE A 48 -2.81 5.24 9.59
CA ILE A 48 -2.55 5.09 8.16
C ILE A 48 -1.12 5.54 7.90
N ALA A 49 -0.35 4.77 7.14
CA ALA A 49 1.00 5.14 6.75
C ALA A 49 1.05 5.54 5.27
N PHE A 50 1.68 6.67 4.98
CA PHE A 50 2.08 7.07 3.64
C PHE A 50 3.57 6.76 3.46
N VAL A 51 3.93 6.17 2.34
CA VAL A 51 5.32 5.80 2.04
C VAL A 51 6.01 6.97 1.34
N GLU A 52 6.92 7.64 2.06
CA GLU A 52 7.79 8.68 1.51
C GLU A 52 8.95 8.08 0.72
N LYS A 53 9.52 6.97 1.24
CA LYS A 53 10.64 6.26 0.64
C LYS A 53 10.60 4.80 1.05
N GLY A 54 11.01 3.90 0.15
CA GLY A 54 11.10 2.48 0.43
C GLY A 54 9.87 1.71 -0.02
N ALA A 55 9.80 0.44 0.39
CA ALA A 55 8.73 -0.47 0.03
C ALA A 55 8.28 -1.30 1.23
N LEU A 56 6.97 -1.43 1.38
CA LEU A 56 6.31 -2.26 2.38
C LEU A 56 5.45 -3.32 1.69
N ARG A 57 5.08 -4.34 2.46
CA ARG A 57 4.08 -5.33 2.07
C ARG A 57 3.06 -5.53 3.18
N ALA A 58 1.81 -5.83 2.79
CA ALA A 58 0.78 -6.36 3.65
C ALA A 58 0.52 -7.81 3.26
N TYR A 59 0.47 -8.71 4.23
CA TYR A 59 0.30 -10.14 3.99
C TYR A 59 -0.38 -10.86 5.15
N SER A 60 -1.17 -11.88 4.84
CA SER A 60 -1.69 -12.85 5.81
C SER A 60 -0.83 -14.10 5.81
N VAL A 61 -0.92 -14.87 6.90
CA VAL A 61 -0.25 -16.16 7.04
C VAL A 61 -1.32 -17.24 7.21
N ASP A 62 -1.26 -18.30 6.38
CA ASP A 62 -2.20 -19.41 6.51
C ASP A 62 -1.77 -20.39 7.64
N GLU A 63 -2.63 -21.37 7.94
CA GLU A 63 -2.38 -22.39 8.97
C GLU A 63 -1.10 -23.23 8.72
N LYS A 64 -0.60 -23.26 7.47
CA LYS A 64 0.63 -23.96 7.08
C LYS A 64 1.86 -23.07 7.16
N GLY A 65 1.71 -21.78 7.52
CA GLY A 65 2.78 -20.81 7.60
C GLY A 65 3.15 -20.16 6.26
N ASN A 66 2.33 -20.31 5.20
CA ASN A 66 2.58 -19.64 3.93
C ASN A 66 2.11 -18.18 3.98
N GLU A 67 2.94 -17.28 3.45
CA GLU A 67 2.63 -15.86 3.34
C GLU A 67 1.84 -15.57 2.05
N HIS A 68 0.71 -14.90 2.19
CA HIS A 68 -0.15 -14.48 1.08
C HIS A 68 -0.13 -12.96 0.98
N ILE A 69 0.53 -12.42 -0.06
CA ILE A 69 0.67 -10.98 -0.25
C ILE A 69 -0.67 -10.37 -0.68
N ILE A 70 -1.16 -9.43 0.12
CA ILE A 70 -2.41 -8.71 -0.10
C ILE A 70 -2.15 -7.43 -0.88
N GLN A 71 -1.12 -6.67 -0.46
CA GLN A 71 -0.80 -5.36 -1.02
C GLN A 71 0.69 -5.08 -0.92
N PHE A 72 1.22 -4.30 -1.87
CA PHE A 72 2.50 -3.60 -1.73
C PHE A 72 2.23 -2.12 -1.45
N GLY A 73 3.05 -1.51 -0.61
CA GLY A 73 3.09 -0.07 -0.37
C GLY A 73 4.41 0.48 -0.91
N LEU A 74 4.34 1.22 -2.03
CA LEU A 74 5.49 1.89 -2.64
C LEU A 74 5.43 3.40 -2.39
N GLU A 75 6.47 4.13 -2.78
CA GLU A 75 6.51 5.58 -2.64
C GLU A 75 5.26 6.26 -3.23
N GLY A 76 4.67 7.14 -2.47
CA GLY A 76 3.45 7.86 -2.83
C GLY A 76 2.15 7.11 -2.51
N TRP A 77 2.21 5.92 -1.90
CA TRP A 77 1.06 5.10 -1.56
C TRP A 77 0.73 5.15 -0.07
N LEU A 78 -0.56 4.97 0.22
CA LEU A 78 -1.05 4.71 1.56
C LEU A 78 -1.09 3.20 1.81
N ILE A 79 -0.70 2.77 3.01
CA ILE A 79 -0.79 1.40 3.48
C ILE A 79 -1.28 1.34 4.93
N SER A 80 -2.25 0.51 5.21
CA SER A 80 -2.82 0.24 6.53
C SER A 80 -3.71 -0.99 6.46
N ASP A 81 -4.04 -1.59 7.59
CA ASP A 81 -5.26 -2.39 7.70
C ASP A 81 -6.43 -1.43 7.92
N LEU A 82 -7.11 -1.09 6.82
CA LEU A 82 -8.19 -0.09 6.86
C LEU A 82 -9.38 -0.58 7.69
N TYR A 83 -9.68 -1.89 7.67
CA TYR A 83 -10.74 -2.45 8.47
C TYR A 83 -10.44 -2.26 9.97
N SER A 84 -9.27 -2.72 10.43
CA SER A 84 -8.83 -2.54 11.81
C SER A 84 -8.76 -1.06 12.21
N PHE A 85 -8.24 -0.21 11.33
CA PHE A 85 -8.15 1.24 11.58
C PHE A 85 -9.51 1.90 11.81
N LEU A 86 -10.53 1.51 11.04
CA LEU A 86 -11.88 2.10 11.16
C LEU A 86 -12.68 1.47 12.29
N SER A 87 -12.68 0.13 12.41
CA SER A 87 -13.51 -0.60 13.38
C SER A 87 -12.93 -0.68 14.79
N ASN A 88 -11.61 -0.48 14.97
CA ASN A 88 -10.83 -0.83 16.18
C ASN A 88 -10.81 -2.33 16.50
N GLU A 89 -11.14 -3.18 15.54
CA GLU A 89 -10.98 -4.63 15.66
C GLU A 89 -9.52 -5.03 15.39
N PRO A 90 -9.06 -6.19 15.88
CA PRO A 90 -7.72 -6.68 15.59
C PRO A 90 -7.45 -6.77 14.09
N ALA A 91 -6.23 -6.45 13.68
CA ALA A 91 -5.77 -6.57 12.30
C ALA A 91 -5.73 -8.03 11.85
N THR A 92 -6.10 -8.27 10.60
CA THR A 92 -6.19 -9.60 9.99
C THR A 92 -4.97 -9.97 9.16
N TYR A 93 -3.98 -9.07 9.09
CA TYR A 93 -2.72 -9.29 8.38
C TYR A 93 -1.57 -8.44 8.93
N ASN A 94 -0.38 -8.85 8.56
CA ASN A 94 0.86 -8.18 8.92
C ASN A 94 1.24 -7.12 7.90
N ILE A 95 1.91 -6.05 8.33
CA ILE A 95 2.56 -5.08 7.46
C ILE A 95 4.02 -4.94 7.90
N ASP A 96 4.97 -5.25 7.00
CA ASP A 96 6.40 -5.08 7.26
C ASP A 96 7.12 -4.37 6.10
N ALA A 97 8.35 -3.94 6.37
CA ALA A 97 9.21 -3.27 5.42
C ALA A 97 10.02 -4.28 4.58
N ILE A 98 9.88 -4.25 3.26
CA ILE A 98 10.67 -5.05 2.31
C ILE A 98 12.11 -4.52 2.23
N GLU A 99 12.29 -3.22 2.38
CA GLU A 99 13.56 -2.49 2.42
C GLU A 99 13.48 -1.36 3.45
N ASP A 100 14.58 -0.68 3.76
CA ASP A 100 14.55 0.47 4.66
C ASP A 100 13.57 1.53 4.15
N ALA A 101 12.67 1.99 5.01
CA ALA A 101 11.57 2.85 4.63
C ALA A 101 11.44 4.09 5.53
N GLU A 102 11.01 5.19 4.91
CA GLU A 102 10.58 6.42 5.60
C GLU A 102 9.09 6.61 5.37
N LEU A 103 8.35 6.79 6.45
CA LEU A 103 6.90 6.84 6.45
C LEU A 103 6.40 8.12 7.09
N VAL A 104 5.23 8.54 6.66
CA VAL A 104 4.41 9.57 7.31
C VAL A 104 3.19 8.88 7.88
N LEU A 105 3.05 8.91 9.20
CA LEU A 105 1.91 8.33 9.89
C LEU A 105 0.83 9.38 10.16
N ILE A 106 -0.41 8.99 9.96
CA ILE A 106 -1.61 9.74 10.34
C ILE A 106 -2.36 8.88 11.33
N SER A 107 -2.34 9.26 12.61
CA SER A 107 -3.06 8.52 13.66
C SER A 107 -4.58 8.62 13.46
N LYS A 108 -5.34 7.73 14.10
CA LYS A 108 -6.81 7.77 14.02
C LYS A 108 -7.37 9.11 14.51
N SER A 109 -6.89 9.63 15.64
CA SER A 109 -7.29 10.94 16.15
C SER A 109 -6.91 12.08 15.20
N ALA A 110 -5.70 12.05 14.62
CA ALA A 110 -5.27 13.02 13.62
C ALA A 110 -6.16 12.99 12.37
N HIS A 111 -6.51 11.79 11.90
CA HIS A 111 -7.41 11.60 10.77
C HIS A 111 -8.79 12.19 11.01
N GLU A 112 -9.39 11.91 12.17
CA GLU A 112 -10.70 12.44 12.56
C GLU A 112 -10.69 13.96 12.71
N GLU A 113 -9.62 14.53 13.30
CA GLU A 113 -9.43 15.98 13.41
C GLU A 113 -9.30 16.65 12.04
N LEU A 114 -8.49 16.09 11.14
CA LEU A 114 -8.30 16.62 9.79
C LEU A 114 -9.59 16.55 8.97
N LEU A 115 -10.38 15.47 9.10
CA LEU A 115 -11.69 15.37 8.44
C LEU A 115 -12.64 16.50 8.87
N ARG A 116 -12.61 16.89 10.15
CA ARG A 116 -13.45 17.97 10.67
C ARG A 116 -12.96 19.37 10.30
N LYS A 117 -11.64 19.57 10.26
CA LYS A 117 -11.03 20.91 10.12
C LYS A 117 -10.74 21.29 8.68
N LEU A 118 -10.54 20.33 7.78
CA LEU A 118 -10.08 20.59 6.42
C LEU A 118 -10.90 19.79 5.39
N PRO A 119 -11.92 20.40 4.74
CA PRO A 119 -12.72 19.71 3.72
C PRO A 119 -11.90 19.15 2.56
N LYS A 120 -10.75 19.75 2.24
CA LYS A 120 -9.82 19.23 1.23
C LYS A 120 -9.18 17.91 1.64
N TYR A 121 -8.97 17.68 2.95
CA TYR A 121 -8.48 16.41 3.45
C TYR A 121 -9.53 15.29 3.32
N GLU A 122 -10.80 15.62 3.58
CA GLU A 122 -11.91 14.68 3.31
C GLU A 122 -11.94 14.28 1.82
N THR A 123 -11.86 15.24 0.93
CA THR A 123 -11.80 15.00 -0.52
C THR A 123 -10.57 14.15 -0.89
N PHE A 124 -9.39 14.45 -0.35
CA PHE A 124 -8.17 13.67 -0.55
C PHE A 124 -8.36 12.22 -0.09
N THR A 125 -8.91 12.01 1.09
CA THR A 125 -9.18 10.68 1.66
C THR A 125 -10.16 9.90 0.79
N ARG A 126 -11.28 10.51 0.40
CA ARG A 126 -12.28 9.90 -0.48
C ARG A 126 -11.69 9.50 -1.82
N LEU A 127 -10.88 10.34 -2.46
CA LEU A 127 -10.21 10.02 -3.72
C LEU A 127 -9.24 8.84 -3.58
N ASN A 128 -8.49 8.76 -2.47
CA ASN A 128 -7.59 7.63 -2.21
C ASN A 128 -8.36 6.31 -1.99
N ILE A 129 -9.41 6.33 -1.18
CA ILE A 129 -10.24 5.13 -0.92
C ILE A 129 -10.92 4.68 -2.22
N THR A 130 -11.48 5.61 -2.99
CA THR A 130 -12.09 5.30 -4.29
C THR A 130 -11.07 4.68 -5.24
N GLY A 131 -9.87 5.26 -5.32
CA GLY A 131 -8.78 4.71 -6.16
C GLY A 131 -8.36 3.30 -5.73
N ALA A 132 -8.22 3.06 -4.42
CA ALA A 132 -7.88 1.75 -3.87
C ALA A 132 -8.98 0.70 -4.16
N TYR A 133 -10.25 1.07 -3.99
CA TYR A 133 -11.39 0.22 -4.34
C TYR A 133 -11.41 -0.18 -5.81
N LEU A 134 -11.24 0.80 -6.72
CA LEU A 134 -11.20 0.54 -8.16
C LEU A 134 -10.01 -0.34 -8.56
N ALA A 135 -8.83 -0.15 -7.94
CA ALA A 135 -7.67 -0.99 -8.17
C ALA A 135 -7.92 -2.44 -7.71
N MET A 136 -8.54 -2.61 -6.54
CA MET A 136 -8.92 -3.93 -6.01
C MET A 136 -9.97 -4.62 -6.91
N GLN A 137 -10.97 -3.89 -7.38
CA GLN A 137 -11.98 -4.41 -8.31
C GLN A 137 -11.35 -4.86 -9.63
N LYS A 138 -10.46 -4.05 -10.22
CA LYS A 138 -9.72 -4.42 -11.44
C LYS A 138 -8.86 -5.67 -11.23
N ARG A 139 -8.18 -5.77 -10.09
CA ARG A 139 -7.39 -6.96 -9.74
C ARG A 139 -8.28 -8.21 -9.65
N LEU A 140 -9.41 -8.13 -8.95
CA LEU A 140 -10.35 -9.25 -8.83
C LEU A 140 -10.87 -9.69 -10.20
N THR A 141 -11.32 -8.74 -11.03
CA THR A 141 -11.79 -9.03 -12.40
C THR A 141 -10.67 -9.70 -13.22
N SER A 142 -9.44 -9.19 -13.14
CA SER A 142 -8.29 -9.77 -13.85
C SER A 142 -7.99 -11.20 -13.40
N ILE A 143 -8.13 -11.51 -12.11
CA ILE A 143 -7.95 -12.88 -11.60
C ILE A 143 -8.96 -13.84 -12.23
N ILE A 144 -10.19 -13.38 -12.46
CA ILE A 144 -11.29 -14.22 -12.96
C ILE A 144 -11.24 -14.35 -14.49
N SER A 145 -10.91 -13.28 -15.23
CA SER A 145 -11.17 -13.18 -16.68
C SER A 145 -9.94 -13.08 -17.57
N SER A 146 -8.72 -12.89 -16.99
CA SER A 146 -7.51 -12.71 -17.78
C SER A 146 -6.58 -13.93 -17.73
N THR A 147 -5.81 -14.14 -18.78
CA THR A 147 -4.72 -15.12 -18.82
C THR A 147 -3.60 -14.72 -17.86
N LEU A 148 -2.75 -15.66 -17.48
CA LEU A 148 -1.61 -15.40 -16.59
C LEU A 148 -0.63 -14.40 -17.22
N GLU A 149 -0.42 -14.46 -18.52
CA GLU A 149 0.41 -13.53 -19.29
C GLU A 149 -0.14 -12.10 -19.24
N GLU A 150 -1.44 -11.93 -19.48
CA GLU A 150 -2.11 -10.63 -19.43
C GLU A 150 -2.07 -10.05 -18.01
N ARG A 151 -2.30 -10.88 -16.99
CA ARG A 151 -2.20 -10.48 -15.58
C ARG A 151 -0.79 -10.01 -15.22
N TYR A 152 0.23 -10.74 -15.66
CA TYR A 152 1.62 -10.35 -15.40
C TYR A 152 1.98 -9.07 -16.14
N MET A 153 1.58 -8.91 -17.42
CA MET A 153 1.78 -7.66 -18.16
C MET A 153 1.08 -6.48 -17.48
N GLY A 154 -0.17 -6.64 -17.08
CA GLY A 154 -0.89 -5.60 -16.34
C GLY A 154 -0.17 -5.21 -15.06
N PHE A 155 0.39 -6.19 -14.33
CA PHE A 155 1.14 -5.95 -13.10
C PHE A 155 2.43 -5.15 -13.36
N ILE A 156 3.28 -5.55 -14.31
CA ILE A 156 4.54 -4.84 -14.59
C ILE A 156 4.32 -3.46 -15.19
N ASN A 157 3.24 -3.26 -15.96
CA ASN A 157 2.88 -1.94 -16.48
C ASN A 157 2.40 -1.00 -15.37
N LEU A 158 1.68 -1.54 -14.38
CA LEU A 158 1.20 -0.76 -13.25
C LEU A 158 2.31 -0.45 -12.24
N TYR A 159 3.28 -1.37 -12.09
CA TYR A 159 4.37 -1.29 -11.11
C TYR A 159 5.74 -1.54 -11.75
N PRO A 160 6.22 -0.69 -12.66
CA PRO A 160 7.42 -0.97 -13.46
C PRO A 160 8.67 -1.21 -12.61
N ASN A 161 8.78 -0.55 -11.46
CA ASN A 161 9.95 -0.67 -10.59
C ASN A 161 9.86 -1.81 -9.55
N ILE A 162 8.68 -2.40 -9.36
CA ILE A 162 8.47 -3.41 -8.31
C ILE A 162 9.25 -4.70 -8.58
N VAL A 163 9.37 -5.07 -9.86
CA VAL A 163 10.05 -6.31 -10.30
C VAL A 163 11.53 -6.30 -9.97
N GLN A 164 12.14 -5.12 -9.84
CA GLN A 164 13.56 -4.97 -9.48
C GLN A 164 13.80 -4.91 -7.98
N ARG A 165 12.78 -4.56 -7.19
CA ARG A 165 12.87 -4.29 -5.75
C ARG A 165 12.28 -5.38 -4.88
N VAL A 166 11.29 -6.09 -5.39
CA VAL A 166 10.52 -7.09 -4.64
C VAL A 166 10.90 -8.50 -5.10
N PRO A 167 11.19 -9.43 -4.16
CA PRO A 167 11.47 -10.81 -4.48
C PRO A 167 10.36 -11.47 -5.31
N GLN A 168 10.75 -12.29 -6.29
CA GLN A 168 9.77 -12.90 -7.22
C GLN A 168 8.72 -13.77 -6.55
N HIS A 169 9.06 -14.46 -5.46
CA HIS A 169 8.08 -15.25 -4.71
C HIS A 169 6.96 -14.39 -4.12
N MET A 170 7.26 -13.16 -3.70
CA MET A 170 6.24 -12.21 -3.22
C MET A 170 5.35 -11.73 -4.36
N ILE A 171 5.91 -11.50 -5.55
CA ILE A 171 5.12 -11.16 -6.75
C ILE A 171 4.22 -12.33 -7.14
N ALA A 172 4.75 -13.55 -7.12
CA ALA A 172 3.94 -14.75 -7.38
C ALA A 172 2.79 -14.86 -6.38
N SER A 173 3.06 -14.71 -5.07
CA SER A 173 2.05 -14.72 -4.01
C SER A 173 0.99 -13.63 -4.25
N TYR A 174 1.38 -12.38 -4.56
CA TYR A 174 0.44 -11.28 -4.88
C TYR A 174 -0.46 -11.61 -6.07
N MET A 175 0.06 -12.34 -7.06
CA MET A 175 -0.70 -12.78 -8.23
C MET A 175 -1.53 -14.05 -7.99
N GLY A 176 -1.44 -14.68 -6.81
CA GLY A 176 -2.07 -15.96 -6.52
C GLY A 176 -1.44 -17.12 -7.30
N LEU A 177 -0.13 -17.07 -7.54
CA LEU A 177 0.64 -18.06 -8.30
C LEU A 177 1.75 -18.66 -7.44
N THR A 178 2.24 -19.83 -7.85
CA THR A 178 3.51 -20.35 -7.33
C THR A 178 4.69 -19.67 -8.04
N PRO A 179 5.88 -19.59 -7.41
CA PRO A 179 7.09 -19.05 -8.04
C PRO A 179 7.44 -19.74 -9.37
N GLU A 180 7.23 -21.07 -9.47
CA GLU A 180 7.49 -21.87 -10.67
C GLU A 180 6.54 -21.48 -11.81
N THR A 181 5.25 -21.25 -11.48
CA THR A 181 4.27 -20.80 -12.46
C THR A 181 4.61 -19.41 -12.99
N LEU A 182 4.97 -18.48 -12.10
CA LEU A 182 5.41 -17.13 -12.51
C LEU A 182 6.66 -17.19 -13.37
N SER A 183 7.64 -18.04 -13.03
CA SER A 183 8.86 -18.23 -13.85
C SER A 183 8.53 -18.70 -15.26
N ARG A 184 7.61 -19.67 -15.42
CA ARG A 184 7.17 -20.16 -16.74
C ARG A 184 6.47 -19.07 -17.56
N VAL A 185 5.61 -18.26 -16.93
CA VAL A 185 4.95 -17.13 -17.59
C VAL A 185 5.99 -16.15 -18.14
N ARG A 186 6.97 -15.76 -17.31
CA ARG A 186 8.05 -14.85 -17.72
C ARG A 186 8.89 -15.39 -18.87
N GLN A 187 9.29 -16.67 -18.82
CA GLN A 187 10.06 -17.30 -19.91
C GLN A 187 9.30 -17.31 -21.23
N LYS A 188 7.99 -17.59 -21.19
CA LYS A 188 7.13 -17.59 -22.37
C LYS A 188 7.02 -16.20 -23.02
N MET A 189 7.08 -15.14 -22.20
CA MET A 189 7.00 -13.76 -22.69
C MET A 189 8.31 -13.25 -23.31
N ILE A 190 9.47 -13.75 -22.84
CA ILE A 190 10.79 -13.39 -23.41
C ILE A 190 11.01 -14.04 -24.80
N ARG A 191 10.32 -15.15 -25.05
CA ARG A 191 10.45 -15.90 -26.31
C ARG A 191 9.52 -15.42 -27.44
N LYS A 192 8.64 -14.48 -27.16
CA LYS A 192 7.80 -13.76 -28.13
C LYS A 192 8.42 -12.40 -28.50
#